data_1167f410aa5a14580eac17139645d0b1
#
_entry.id   1167f410aa5a14580eac17139645d0b1
#
_cell.length_a   1.000
_cell.length_b   1.000
_cell.length_c   1.000
_cell.angle_alpha   90.00
_cell.angle_beta   90.00
_cell.angle_gamma   90.00
#
_symmetry.space_group_name_H-M   'P 1'
#
loop_
_entity.id
_entity.type
_entity.pdbx_description
1 polymer ?
#
loop_
_entity_poly.entity_id
_entity_poly.type
_entity_poly.pdbx_seq_one_letter_code
_entity_poly.pdbx_strand_id
1 'polypeptide(L)'
;IALFDGHHVRLSVLVSRKKEIASKWSDNIGYRIRSKPYHFSKIPEGNFSGPMWTGPIFDTQIAGRMTVEKAIELCAGRPEDLPDDWSEHDIEHSKRELERTVRHISQSAQLLGGDHLLVGTDDLGIAAKVGQIPKMKHIFSQLEKAGFKAAQCQMPEPMFATDASWEDVLGVVRHLAE
;
A
#
# COMPACT_ATOMS: atom_id res chain seq x y z
N ILE A 1 0.27 1.38 11.93
CA ILE A 1 0.74 0.55 10.79
C ILE A 1 -0.22 -0.61 10.63
N ALA A 2 -0.75 -0.81 9.44
CA ALA A 2 -1.53 -1.97 9.05
C ALA A 2 -0.68 -2.83 8.10
N LEU A 3 -0.55 -4.11 8.41
CA LEU A 3 0.23 -5.06 7.62
C LEU A 3 -0.63 -6.28 7.32
N PHE A 4 -0.64 -6.71 6.07
CA PHE A 4 -1.23 -7.97 5.63
C PHE A 4 -0.13 -8.91 5.13
N ASP A 5 -0.05 -10.11 5.70
CA ASP A 5 0.98 -11.10 5.39
C ASP A 5 0.49 -12.28 4.54
N GLY A 6 -0.70 -12.14 3.94
CA GLY A 6 -1.33 -13.18 3.14
C GLY A 6 -2.38 -14.00 3.91
N HIS A 7 -2.26 -14.09 5.22
CA HIS A 7 -3.17 -14.85 6.09
C HIS A 7 -3.73 -14.04 7.25
N HIS A 8 -2.99 -13.06 7.74
CA HIS A 8 -3.34 -12.26 8.90
C HIS A 8 -3.25 -10.77 8.60
N VAL A 9 -4.11 -10.00 9.24
CA VAL A 9 -3.99 -8.54 9.30
C VAL A 9 -3.41 -8.19 10.67
N ARG A 10 -2.25 -7.54 10.68
CA ARG A 10 -1.60 -7.06 11.90
C ARG A 10 -1.75 -5.54 11.98
N LEU A 11 -2.29 -5.08 13.11
CA LEU A 11 -2.45 -3.65 13.37
C LEU A 11 -1.59 -3.23 14.55
N SER A 12 -0.70 -2.27 14.33
CA SER A 12 0.02 -1.59 15.40
C SER A 12 -0.57 -0.18 15.53
N VAL A 13 -1.17 0.09 16.68
CA VAL A 13 -1.85 1.35 16.95
C VAL A 13 -1.21 2.10 18.11
N LEU A 14 -1.08 3.42 17.97
CA LEU A 14 -0.71 4.30 19.05
C LEU A 14 -1.97 4.75 19.78
N VAL A 15 -2.09 4.39 21.06
CA VAL A 15 -3.24 4.77 21.88
C VAL A 15 -2.91 6.06 22.64
N SER A 16 -3.81 7.03 22.58
CA SER A 16 -3.69 8.29 23.31
C SER A 16 -4.95 8.56 24.11
N ARG A 17 -4.77 9.12 25.32
CA ARG A 17 -5.88 9.59 26.18
C ARG A 17 -6.25 11.05 25.92
N LYS A 18 -5.64 11.71 24.94
CA LYS A 18 -5.91 13.12 24.63
C LYS A 18 -7.28 13.27 23.96
N LYS A 19 -8.17 14.05 24.58
CA LYS A 19 -9.53 14.31 24.09
C LYS A 19 -9.53 14.88 22.65
N GLU A 20 -8.56 15.73 22.33
CA GLU A 20 -8.40 16.34 21.00
C GLU A 20 -8.17 15.30 19.89
N ILE A 21 -7.47 14.20 20.19
CA ILE A 21 -7.27 13.10 19.26
C ILE A 21 -8.56 12.29 19.13
N ALA A 22 -9.23 12.04 20.26
CA ALA A 22 -10.49 11.31 20.26
C ALA A 22 -11.60 12.05 19.49
N SER A 23 -11.65 13.39 19.52
CA SER A 23 -12.65 14.16 18.79
C SER A 23 -12.45 14.16 17.27
N LYS A 24 -11.26 13.88 16.77
CA LYS A 24 -10.91 13.88 15.35
C LYS A 24 -11.03 12.51 14.68
N TRP A 25 -11.38 11.46 15.43
CA TRP A 25 -11.47 10.12 14.84
C TRP A 25 -12.51 10.03 13.74
N SER A 26 -13.64 10.73 13.88
CA SER A 26 -14.71 10.76 12.91
C SER A 26 -14.30 11.35 11.56
N ASP A 27 -13.29 12.22 11.54
CA ASP A 27 -12.75 12.81 10.32
C ASP A 27 -12.08 11.76 9.42
N ASN A 28 -11.72 10.62 10.01
CA ASN A 28 -11.09 9.50 9.32
C ASN A 28 -12.06 8.33 9.06
N ILE A 29 -13.34 8.53 9.29
CA ILE A 29 -14.36 7.54 8.95
C ILE A 29 -15.05 7.95 7.65
N GLY A 30 -15.25 7.00 6.77
CA GLY A 30 -15.89 7.21 5.48
C GLY A 30 -16.33 5.90 4.84
N TYR A 31 -16.53 5.94 3.55
CA TYR A 31 -17.05 4.86 2.75
C TYR A 31 -16.15 4.64 1.54
N ARG A 32 -15.89 3.38 1.18
CA ARG A 32 -15.26 3.02 -0.08
C ARG A 32 -16.35 2.89 -1.13
N ILE A 33 -16.33 3.78 -2.10
CA ILE A 33 -17.23 3.74 -3.24
C ILE A 33 -16.71 2.70 -4.23
N ARG A 34 -17.57 1.77 -4.66
CA ARG A 34 -17.19 0.64 -5.52
C ARG A 34 -17.32 0.93 -7.02
N SER A 35 -17.72 2.14 -7.39
CA SER A 35 -17.59 2.58 -8.78
C SER A 35 -16.12 2.78 -9.12
N LYS A 36 -15.71 2.34 -10.32
CA LYS A 36 -14.32 2.49 -10.78
C LYS A 36 -14.08 3.91 -11.31
N PRO A 37 -12.98 4.57 -10.95
CA PRO A 37 -11.96 4.14 -9.99
C PRO A 37 -12.50 4.08 -8.56
N TYR A 38 -11.98 3.15 -7.77
CA TYR A 38 -12.32 3.10 -6.35
C TYR A 38 -11.85 4.38 -5.66
N HIS A 39 -12.73 5.01 -4.91
CA HIS A 39 -12.39 6.19 -4.14
C HIS A 39 -13.08 6.16 -2.78
N PHE A 40 -12.63 7.01 -1.88
CA PHE A 40 -13.23 7.16 -0.56
C PHE A 40 -14.10 8.41 -0.52
N SER A 41 -15.25 8.32 0.14
CA SER A 41 -16.18 9.42 0.36
C SER A 41 -16.57 9.51 1.83
N LYS A 42 -16.90 10.70 2.30
CA LYS A 42 -17.50 10.91 3.63
C LYS A 42 -18.97 10.54 3.66
N ILE A 43 -19.60 10.48 2.50
CA ILE A 43 -21.02 10.20 2.32
C ILE A 43 -21.16 8.90 1.53
N PRO A 44 -22.06 7.98 1.93
CA PRO A 44 -22.32 6.78 1.16
C PRO A 44 -23.02 7.13 -0.16
N GLU A 45 -22.43 6.71 -1.28
CA GLU A 45 -22.94 6.98 -2.63
C GLU A 45 -22.97 5.69 -3.45
N GLY A 46 -24.10 5.42 -4.11
CA GLY A 46 -24.22 4.26 -5.00
C GLY A 46 -23.91 2.92 -4.33
N ASN A 47 -23.07 2.12 -4.95
CA ASN A 47 -22.58 0.86 -4.37
C ASN A 47 -21.31 1.13 -3.54
N PHE A 48 -21.40 0.95 -2.22
CA PHE A 48 -20.33 1.27 -1.28
C PHE A 48 -20.07 0.15 -0.26
N SER A 49 -18.96 0.27 0.43
CA SER A 49 -18.62 -0.48 1.65
C SER A 49 -18.28 0.50 2.77
N GLY A 50 -18.68 0.20 3.97
CA GLY A 50 -18.41 1.03 5.16
C GLY A 50 -19.62 1.11 6.08
N PRO A 51 -19.55 1.95 7.15
CA PRO A 51 -18.45 2.87 7.45
C PRO A 51 -17.14 2.15 7.77
N MET A 52 -16.01 2.74 7.40
CA MET A 52 -14.68 2.19 7.65
C MET A 52 -13.65 3.30 7.88
N TRP A 53 -12.47 2.92 8.36
CA TRP A 53 -11.34 3.83 8.44
C TRP A 53 -10.86 4.19 7.03
N THR A 54 -10.83 5.49 6.73
CA THR A 54 -10.36 6.05 5.46
C THR A 54 -9.19 7.02 5.66
N GLY A 55 -8.74 7.18 6.89
CA GLY A 55 -7.58 8.00 7.23
C GLY A 55 -6.25 7.26 7.02
N PRO A 56 -5.14 7.88 7.44
CA PRO A 56 -3.82 7.28 7.31
C PRO A 56 -3.71 5.91 7.96
N ILE A 57 -3.16 4.94 7.24
CA ILE A 57 -2.91 3.57 7.74
C ILE A 57 -1.47 3.36 8.19
N PHE A 58 -0.59 4.33 7.90
CA PHE A 58 0.78 4.35 8.37
C PHE A 58 1.08 5.64 9.13
N ASP A 59 1.89 5.53 10.18
CA ASP A 59 2.63 6.66 10.69
C ASP A 59 3.86 6.85 9.80
N THR A 60 3.87 7.93 9.02
CA THR A 60 4.90 8.19 8.02
C THR A 60 6.28 8.38 8.64
N GLN A 61 6.35 8.90 9.89
CA GLN A 61 7.62 9.06 10.58
C GLN A 61 8.19 7.70 11.01
N ILE A 62 7.34 6.80 11.51
CA ILE A 62 7.78 5.46 11.91
C ILE A 62 8.11 4.63 10.67
N ALA A 63 7.19 4.55 9.72
CA ALA A 63 7.36 3.73 8.52
C ALA A 63 8.53 4.21 7.63
N GLY A 64 8.73 5.52 7.52
CA GLY A 64 9.86 6.10 6.78
C GLY A 64 11.25 5.85 7.40
N ARG A 65 11.30 5.41 8.66
CA ARG A 65 12.55 5.00 9.34
C ARG A 65 12.81 3.50 9.26
N MET A 66 11.88 2.73 8.74
CA MET A 66 12.09 1.30 8.56
C MET A 66 13.09 1.07 7.44
N THR A 67 14.22 0.43 7.75
CA THR A 67 15.21 0.02 6.76
C THR A 67 15.32 -1.50 6.72
N VAL A 68 15.70 -2.03 5.57
CA VAL A 68 15.87 -3.46 5.37
C VAL A 68 16.92 -4.02 6.32
N GLU A 69 18.05 -3.31 6.48
CA GLU A 69 19.16 -3.72 7.36
C GLU A 69 18.68 -3.87 8.81
N LYS A 70 17.93 -2.87 9.29
CA LYS A 70 17.42 -2.88 10.65
C LYS A 70 16.33 -3.93 10.88
N ALA A 71 15.55 -4.20 9.86
CA ALA A 71 14.54 -5.25 9.91
C ALA A 71 15.19 -6.64 9.93
N ILE A 72 16.23 -6.86 9.14
CA ILE A 72 17.01 -8.10 9.17
C ILE A 72 17.66 -8.28 10.55
N GLU A 73 18.32 -7.24 11.07
CA GLU A 73 18.92 -7.26 12.39
C GLU A 73 17.96 -7.68 13.51
N LEU A 74 16.72 -7.16 13.44
CA LEU A 74 15.73 -7.35 14.50
C LEU A 74 14.82 -8.58 14.31
N CYS A 75 14.56 -8.97 13.07
CA CYS A 75 13.50 -9.91 12.72
C CYS A 75 14.00 -11.16 11.97
N ALA A 76 15.23 -11.14 11.43
CA ALA A 76 15.76 -12.30 10.69
C ALA A 76 16.09 -13.50 11.58
N GLY A 77 15.75 -13.40 12.84
CA GLY A 77 15.94 -14.41 13.84
C GLY A 77 17.41 -14.49 14.28
N ARG A 78 17.63 -14.61 15.56
CA ARG A 78 18.88 -15.17 16.03
C ARG A 78 18.83 -16.66 15.67
N PRO A 79 19.96 -17.31 15.40
CA PRO A 79 19.97 -18.75 15.11
C PRO A 79 19.20 -19.59 16.12
N GLU A 80 19.20 -19.16 17.40
CA GLU A 80 18.47 -19.81 18.51
C GLU A 80 16.94 -19.60 18.47
N ASP A 81 16.44 -18.62 17.72
CA ASP A 81 15.00 -18.29 17.62
C ASP A 81 14.35 -18.90 16.36
N LEU A 82 15.15 -19.50 15.47
CA LEU A 82 14.65 -20.13 14.26
C LEU A 82 14.07 -21.52 14.57
N PRO A 83 13.02 -21.95 13.86
CA PRO A 83 12.56 -23.34 13.97
C PRO A 83 13.67 -24.32 13.60
N ASP A 84 13.83 -25.39 14.39
CA ASP A 84 14.88 -26.40 14.20
C ASP A 84 14.78 -27.15 12.85
N ASP A 85 13.61 -27.12 12.21
CA ASP A 85 13.32 -27.77 10.94
C ASP A 85 13.49 -26.85 9.73
N TRP A 86 13.90 -25.58 9.94
CA TRP A 86 14.15 -24.68 8.83
C TRP A 86 15.47 -24.99 8.13
N SER A 87 15.36 -25.18 6.81
CA SER A 87 16.53 -25.28 5.94
C SER A 87 17.15 -23.89 5.64
N GLU A 88 18.38 -23.87 5.12
CA GLU A 88 19.00 -22.64 4.64
C GLU A 88 18.14 -21.92 3.58
N HIS A 89 17.44 -22.70 2.74
CA HIS A 89 16.50 -22.18 1.76
C HIS A 89 15.33 -21.44 2.42
N ASP A 90 14.76 -21.96 3.51
CA ASP A 90 13.65 -21.35 4.22
C ASP A 90 14.07 -20.03 4.88
N ILE A 91 15.27 -20.02 5.47
CA ILE A 91 15.89 -18.83 6.05
C ILE A 91 16.10 -17.73 4.99
N GLU A 92 16.64 -18.11 3.86
CA GLU A 92 16.90 -17.16 2.77
C GLU A 92 15.58 -16.65 2.13
N HIS A 93 14.59 -17.53 2.02
CA HIS A 93 13.25 -17.14 1.57
C HIS A 93 12.61 -16.14 2.54
N SER A 94 12.67 -16.40 3.85
CA SER A 94 12.15 -15.52 4.88
C SER A 94 12.80 -14.13 4.86
N LYS A 95 14.12 -14.07 4.67
CA LYS A 95 14.85 -12.80 4.52
C LYS A 95 14.36 -12.00 3.32
N ARG A 96 14.22 -12.64 2.15
CA ARG A 96 13.70 -11.98 0.93
C ARG A 96 12.29 -11.44 1.11
N GLU A 97 11.41 -12.20 1.76
CA GLU A 97 10.05 -11.73 2.07
C GLU A 97 10.05 -10.55 3.05
N LEU A 98 10.91 -10.58 4.07
CA LEU A 98 11.10 -9.47 4.99
C LEU A 98 11.59 -8.21 4.26
N GLU A 99 12.60 -8.34 3.43
CA GLU A 99 13.12 -7.24 2.61
C GLU A 99 12.04 -6.63 1.72
N ARG A 100 11.28 -7.48 1.03
CA ARG A 100 10.17 -7.05 0.17
C ARG A 100 9.12 -6.29 0.97
N THR A 101 8.70 -6.84 2.10
CA THR A 101 7.69 -6.25 2.98
C THR A 101 8.11 -4.89 3.50
N VAL A 102 9.33 -4.78 4.04
CA VAL A 102 9.85 -3.51 4.56
C VAL A 102 9.96 -2.47 3.47
N ARG A 103 10.44 -2.86 2.29
CA ARG A 103 10.54 -1.96 1.14
C ARG A 103 9.17 -1.44 0.72
N HIS A 104 8.17 -2.31 0.61
CA HIS A 104 6.80 -1.90 0.28
C HIS A 104 6.21 -0.95 1.32
N ILE A 105 6.39 -1.24 2.61
CA ILE A 105 5.90 -0.38 3.68
C ILE A 105 6.58 1.00 3.62
N SER A 106 7.90 1.05 3.55
CA SER A 106 8.65 2.32 3.56
C SER A 106 8.35 3.18 2.34
N GLN A 107 8.19 2.58 1.17
CA GLN A 107 7.87 3.27 -0.07
C GLN A 107 6.42 3.75 -0.13
N SER A 108 5.47 2.93 0.29
CA SER A 108 4.04 3.26 0.24
C SER A 108 3.56 4.13 1.41
N ALA A 109 4.31 4.19 2.51
CA ALA A 109 3.89 4.88 3.72
C ALA A 109 3.53 6.35 3.51
N GLN A 110 4.27 7.05 2.65
CA GLN A 110 4.03 8.46 2.36
C GLN A 110 2.79 8.67 1.47
N LEU A 111 2.40 7.65 0.71
CA LEU A 111 1.26 7.68 -0.19
C LEU A 111 -0.02 7.16 0.46
N LEU A 112 0.07 6.23 1.40
CA LEU A 112 -1.09 5.66 2.10
C LEU A 112 -1.49 6.45 3.36
N GLY A 113 -0.98 7.65 3.51
CA GLY A 113 -1.25 8.57 4.63
C GLY A 113 -2.16 9.75 4.29
N GLY A 114 -2.82 9.81 3.13
CA GLY A 114 -3.60 10.96 2.69
C GLY A 114 -4.56 10.64 1.54
N ASP A 115 -4.99 11.66 0.81
CA ASP A 115 -5.91 11.56 -0.33
C ASP A 115 -5.17 11.05 -1.59
N HIS A 116 -4.67 9.83 -1.52
CA HIS A 116 -3.95 9.20 -2.61
C HIS A 116 -4.83 8.16 -3.30
N LEU A 117 -4.64 8.05 -4.61
CA LEU A 117 -5.33 7.05 -5.40
C LEU A 117 -4.73 5.67 -5.12
N LEU A 118 -5.57 4.71 -4.83
CA LEU A 118 -5.22 3.30 -4.72
C LEU A 118 -5.70 2.56 -5.97
N VAL A 119 -4.76 2.08 -6.77
CA VAL A 119 -5.02 1.51 -8.09
C VAL A 119 -4.83 0.01 -8.06
N GLY A 120 -5.89 -0.74 -8.38
CA GLY A 120 -5.82 -2.17 -8.68
C GLY A 120 -5.31 -2.40 -10.10
N THR A 121 -4.35 -3.30 -10.28
CA THR A 121 -3.78 -3.57 -11.61
C THR A 121 -4.80 -4.17 -12.57
N ASP A 122 -5.72 -4.99 -12.08
CA ASP A 122 -6.74 -5.65 -12.89
C ASP A 122 -7.72 -4.65 -13.54
N ASP A 123 -7.91 -3.51 -12.89
CA ASP A 123 -8.80 -2.46 -13.39
C ASP A 123 -8.18 -1.63 -14.52
N LEU A 124 -6.85 -1.56 -14.59
CA LEU A 124 -6.14 -0.72 -15.55
C LEU A 124 -6.37 -1.11 -17.00
N GLY A 125 -6.32 -2.41 -17.32
CA GLY A 125 -6.48 -2.89 -18.69
C GLY A 125 -7.85 -2.53 -19.26
N ILE A 126 -8.90 -2.75 -18.47
CA ILE A 126 -10.28 -2.47 -18.85
C ILE A 126 -10.49 -0.95 -18.99
N ALA A 127 -10.05 -0.18 -18.00
CA ALA A 127 -10.27 1.27 -17.97
C ALA A 127 -9.44 2.01 -19.03
N ALA A 128 -8.19 1.60 -19.25
CA ALA A 128 -7.34 2.16 -20.30
C ALA A 128 -7.71 1.67 -21.70
N LYS A 129 -8.52 0.61 -21.81
CA LYS A 129 -8.89 -0.05 -23.08
C LYS A 129 -7.66 -0.58 -23.84
N VAL A 130 -6.71 -1.17 -23.12
CA VAL A 130 -5.49 -1.75 -23.70
C VAL A 130 -5.55 -3.27 -23.63
N GLY A 131 -4.99 -3.94 -24.63
CA GLY A 131 -4.99 -5.41 -24.69
C GLY A 131 -4.03 -6.05 -23.69
N GLN A 132 -2.95 -5.36 -23.35
CA GLN A 132 -1.95 -5.81 -22.38
C GLN A 132 -1.53 -4.66 -21.49
N ILE A 133 -1.53 -4.90 -20.19
CA ILE A 133 -1.08 -3.91 -19.21
C ILE A 133 0.46 -3.87 -19.22
N PRO A 134 1.07 -2.67 -19.33
CA PRO A 134 2.51 -2.51 -19.21
C PRO A 134 3.04 -2.99 -17.84
N LYS A 135 4.31 -3.41 -17.79
CA LYS A 135 4.93 -3.80 -16.52
C LYS A 135 4.90 -2.63 -15.52
N MET A 136 4.55 -2.92 -14.27
CA MET A 136 4.41 -1.92 -13.20
C MET A 136 5.61 -0.99 -13.09
N LYS A 137 6.84 -1.53 -13.23
CA LYS A 137 8.07 -0.72 -13.21
C LYS A 137 8.09 0.38 -14.28
N HIS A 138 7.48 0.14 -15.45
CA HIS A 138 7.43 1.13 -16.52
C HIS A 138 6.36 2.19 -16.21
N ILE A 139 5.22 1.77 -15.66
CA ILE A 139 4.16 2.68 -15.20
C ILE A 139 4.73 3.64 -14.15
N PHE A 140 5.41 3.10 -13.12
CA PHE A 140 6.03 3.92 -12.07
C PHE A 140 7.05 4.90 -12.64
N SER A 141 7.96 4.41 -13.49
CA SER A 141 8.97 5.28 -14.12
C SER A 141 8.35 6.42 -14.93
N GLN A 142 7.23 6.20 -15.61
CA GLN A 142 6.55 7.25 -16.38
C GLN A 142 5.78 8.21 -15.46
N LEU A 143 5.14 7.71 -14.40
CA LEU A 143 4.50 8.57 -13.40
C LEU A 143 5.54 9.48 -12.73
N GLU A 144 6.69 8.93 -12.34
CA GLU A 144 7.80 9.71 -11.76
C GLU A 144 8.33 10.77 -12.72
N LYS A 145 8.50 10.45 -14.02
CA LYS A 145 8.89 11.43 -15.05
C LYS A 145 7.87 12.54 -15.22
N ALA A 146 6.59 12.24 -15.01
CA ALA A 146 5.51 13.22 -15.03
C ALA A 146 5.41 14.02 -13.72
N GLY A 147 6.27 13.75 -12.72
CA GLY A 147 6.32 14.45 -11.44
C GLY A 147 5.45 13.85 -10.35
N PHE A 148 4.84 12.71 -10.60
CA PHE A 148 4.02 12.00 -9.62
C PHE A 148 4.84 10.96 -8.84
N LYS A 149 4.34 10.61 -7.67
CA LYS A 149 4.87 9.50 -6.86
C LYS A 149 4.04 8.26 -7.10
N ALA A 150 4.67 7.10 -7.14
CA ALA A 150 4.00 5.82 -7.18
C ALA A 150 4.77 4.78 -6.37
N ALA A 151 4.06 3.94 -5.63
CA ALA A 151 4.65 2.88 -4.83
C ALA A 151 3.75 1.65 -4.79
N GLN A 152 4.36 0.48 -4.89
CA GLN A 152 3.64 -0.78 -4.72
C GLN A 152 3.18 -0.92 -3.28
N CYS A 153 1.94 -1.39 -3.09
CA CYS A 153 1.35 -1.62 -1.78
C CYS A 153 1.45 -3.09 -1.38
N GLN A 154 1.64 -3.33 -0.09
CA GLN A 154 1.55 -4.68 0.49
C GLN A 154 0.06 -5.00 0.72
N MET A 155 -0.59 -5.49 -0.32
CA MET A 155 -2.02 -5.84 -0.34
C MET A 155 -2.21 -7.25 -0.89
N PRO A 156 -3.35 -7.93 -0.57
CA PRO A 156 -3.67 -9.25 -1.11
C PRO A 156 -3.71 -9.29 -2.64
N GLU A 157 -4.26 -8.23 -3.22
CA GLU A 157 -4.33 -8.03 -4.67
C GLU A 157 -3.19 -7.12 -5.12
N PRO A 158 -2.67 -7.29 -6.34
CA PRO A 158 -1.66 -6.39 -6.87
C PRO A 158 -2.21 -4.97 -6.99
N MET A 159 -1.74 -4.07 -6.11
CA MET A 159 -2.15 -2.68 -6.05
C MET A 159 -0.95 -1.75 -5.89
N PHE A 160 -1.12 -0.52 -6.31
CA PHE A 160 -0.17 0.56 -6.03
C PHE A 160 -0.89 1.84 -5.60
N ALA A 161 -0.20 2.66 -4.83
CA ALA A 161 -0.64 3.99 -4.47
C ALA A 161 0.08 5.03 -5.33
N THR A 162 -0.61 6.13 -5.65
CA THR A 162 -0.04 7.26 -6.38
C THR A 162 -0.77 8.56 -6.01
N ASP A 163 -0.08 9.69 -6.11
CA ASP A 163 -0.65 11.03 -6.03
C ASP A 163 -1.11 11.57 -7.40
N ALA A 164 -0.95 10.80 -8.47
CA ALA A 164 -1.50 11.10 -9.78
C ALA A 164 -3.03 10.96 -9.79
N SER A 165 -3.70 11.72 -10.65
CA SER A 165 -5.12 11.52 -10.90
C SER A 165 -5.37 10.21 -11.67
N TRP A 166 -6.61 9.74 -11.65
CA TRP A 166 -6.99 8.54 -12.42
C TRP A 166 -6.73 8.71 -13.92
N GLU A 167 -7.03 9.90 -14.47
CA GLU A 167 -6.82 10.19 -15.89
C GLU A 167 -5.33 10.22 -16.25
N ASP A 168 -4.46 10.73 -15.38
CA ASP A 168 -3.02 10.70 -15.58
C ASP A 168 -2.50 9.26 -15.60
N VAL A 169 -2.97 8.41 -14.67
CA VAL A 169 -2.62 6.99 -14.65
C VAL A 169 -3.04 6.30 -15.96
N LEU A 170 -4.29 6.51 -16.41
CA LEU A 170 -4.77 5.94 -17.67
C LEU A 170 -4.01 6.47 -18.88
N GLY A 171 -3.65 7.75 -18.87
CA GLY A 171 -2.83 8.36 -19.92
C GLY A 171 -1.47 7.69 -20.05
N VAL A 172 -0.80 7.47 -18.92
CA VAL A 172 0.48 6.75 -18.87
C VAL A 172 0.35 5.31 -19.37
N VAL A 173 -0.70 4.59 -18.96
CA VAL A 173 -0.92 3.19 -19.38
C VAL A 173 -1.17 3.10 -20.89
N ARG A 174 -1.98 4.00 -21.46
CA ARG A 174 -2.24 4.05 -22.90
C ARG A 174 -0.96 4.33 -23.68
N HIS A 175 -0.20 5.35 -23.29
CA HIS A 175 1.06 5.72 -23.94
C HIS A 175 2.11 4.60 -23.93
N LEU A 176 2.16 3.80 -22.86
CA LEU A 176 3.09 2.66 -22.78
C LEU A 176 2.63 1.43 -23.55
N ALA A 177 1.36 1.36 -23.93
CA ALA A 177 0.77 0.25 -24.69
C ALA A 177 0.78 0.45 -26.22
N GLU A 178 1.09 1.66 -26.67
CA GLU A 178 1.35 2.01 -28.09
C GLU A 178 2.73 1.51 -28.54
#